data_51e841cff3c210bf3e53ef03f6b4c6f0
#
_entry.id   51e841cff3c210bf3e53ef03f6b4c6f0
#
_cell.length_a   1.000
_cell.length_b   1.000
_cell.length_c   1.000
_cell.angle_alpha   90.00
_cell.angle_beta   90.00
_cell.angle_gamma   90.00
#
_symmetry.space_group_name_H-M   'P 1'
#
loop_
_entity.id
_entity.type
_entity.pdbx_description
1 polymer ?
#
loop_
_entity_poly.entity_id
_entity_poly.type
_entity_poly.pdbx_seq_one_letter_code
_entity_poly.pdbx_strand_id
1 'polypeptide(L)' 'MSQMIRINGQDEPLTVPTLAALIAERGVAPEGKGIAVAFNGSLVRRTDWANTPLRPGDTVEIVLARQGG' A
#
# COMPACT_ATOMS: atom_id res chain seq x y z
N MET A 1 14.91 16.57 6.75
CA MET A 1 13.83 16.64 5.78
C MET A 1 12.98 15.41 5.92
N SER A 2 11.70 15.61 5.97
CA SER A 2 10.80 14.47 6.13
C SER A 2 10.59 13.78 4.80
N GLN A 3 10.58 12.46 4.85
CA GLN A 3 10.27 11.65 3.69
C GLN A 3 8.79 11.32 3.73
N MET A 4 8.11 11.65 2.68
CA MET A 4 6.65 11.52 2.63
C MET A 4 6.25 10.58 1.51
N ILE A 5 5.15 9.91 1.73
CA ILE A 5 4.51 9.05 0.74
C ILE A 5 3.03 9.43 0.71
N ARG A 6 2.40 9.26 -0.43
CA ARG A 6 0.97 9.56 -0.54
C ARG A 6 0.17 8.27 -0.52
N ILE A 7 -0.75 8.18 0.42
CA ILE A 7 -1.57 6.99 0.59
C ILE A 7 -3.03 7.40 0.53
N ASN A 8 -3.75 6.89 -0.46
CA ASN A 8 -5.16 7.21 -0.68
C ASN A 8 -5.40 8.72 -0.73
N GLY A 9 -4.50 9.42 -1.42
CA GLY A 9 -4.63 10.86 -1.61
C GLY A 9 -4.13 11.72 -0.46
N GLN A 10 -3.59 11.12 0.58
CA GLN A 10 -3.10 11.86 1.73
C GLN A 10 -1.60 11.67 1.91
N ASP A 11 -0.89 12.75 2.17
CA ASP A 11 0.54 12.68 2.44
C ASP A 11 0.78 12.18 3.86
N GLU A 12 1.62 11.19 4.00
CA GLU A 12 1.97 10.59 5.28
C GLU A 12 3.46 10.35 5.37
N PRO A 13 4.02 10.32 6.57
CA PRO A 13 5.44 9.99 6.70
C PRO A 13 5.73 8.58 6.21
N LEU A 14 6.83 8.44 5.50
CA LEU A 14 7.28 7.13 5.04
C LEU A 14 8.05 6.46 6.18
N THR A 15 7.46 5.44 6.77
CA THR A 15 8.02 4.81 7.96
C THR A 15 8.32 3.33 7.78
N VAL A 16 7.99 2.76 6.63
CA VAL A 16 8.18 1.33 6.39
C VAL A 16 8.87 1.13 5.05
N PRO A 17 9.61 0.02 4.87
CA PRO A 17 10.43 -0.15 3.68
C PRO A 17 9.74 -0.73 2.47
N THR A 18 8.64 -1.46 2.66
CA THR A 18 8.00 -2.16 1.54
C THR A 18 6.49 -1.96 1.57
N LEU A 19 5.88 -2.24 0.43
CA LEU A 19 4.43 -2.18 0.32
C LEU A 19 3.77 -3.20 1.25
N ALA A 20 4.33 -4.40 1.38
CA ALA A 20 3.78 -5.39 2.30
C ALA A 20 3.77 -4.87 3.74
N ALA A 21 4.85 -4.23 4.15
CA ALA A 21 4.94 -3.67 5.50
C ALA A 21 3.90 -2.56 5.71
N LEU A 22 3.67 -1.75 4.69
CA LEU A 22 2.68 -0.69 4.77
C LEU A 22 1.28 -1.26 4.96
N ILE A 23 0.95 -2.28 4.20
CA ILE A 23 -0.37 -2.88 4.26
C ILE A 23 -0.58 -3.56 5.61
N ALA A 24 0.44 -4.21 6.13
CA ALA A 24 0.37 -4.81 7.46
C ALA A 24 0.16 -3.76 8.54
N GLU A 25 0.83 -2.62 8.41
CA GLU A 25 0.70 -1.54 9.37
C GLU A 25 -0.72 -0.99 9.40
N ARG A 26 -1.42 -1.06 8.27
CA ARG A 26 -2.80 -0.58 8.19
C ARG A 26 -3.80 -1.55 8.76
N GLY A 27 -3.37 -2.66 9.29
CA GLY A 27 -4.27 -3.64 9.90
C GLY A 27 -5.00 -4.50 8.91
N VAL A 28 -4.49 -4.60 7.71
CA VAL A 28 -5.13 -5.38 6.66
C VAL A 28 -4.70 -6.83 6.80
N ALA A 29 -5.62 -7.74 6.55
CA ALA A 29 -5.35 -9.17 6.68
C ALA A 29 -4.17 -9.59 5.81
N PRO A 30 -3.27 -10.41 6.34
CA PRO A 30 -2.08 -10.81 5.58
C PRO A 30 -2.41 -11.54 4.29
N GLU A 31 -3.54 -12.20 4.23
CA GLU A 31 -3.95 -12.91 3.03
C GLU A 31 -4.24 -11.96 1.88
N GLY A 32 -4.52 -10.72 2.18
CA GLY A 32 -4.82 -9.76 1.15
C GLY A 32 -6.13 -9.97 0.44
N LYS A 33 -7.02 -10.75 1.01
CA LYS A 33 -8.28 -11.02 0.36
C LYS A 33 -9.14 -9.77 0.33
N GLY A 34 -9.74 -9.50 -0.81
CA GLY A 34 -10.60 -8.33 -0.95
C GLY A 34 -9.86 -7.02 -0.98
N ILE A 35 -8.56 -7.05 -1.26
CA ILE A 35 -7.76 -5.84 -1.29
C ILE A 35 -7.14 -5.68 -2.66
N ALA A 36 -7.26 -4.49 -3.22
CA ALA A 36 -6.54 -4.13 -4.43
C ALA A 36 -5.60 -2.99 -4.08
N VAL A 37 -4.36 -3.10 -4.52
CA VAL A 37 -3.35 -2.08 -4.26
C VAL A 37 -2.78 -1.59 -5.56
N ALA A 38 -2.80 -0.28 -5.76
CA ALA A 38 -2.15 0.36 -6.89
C ALA A 38 -0.94 1.14 -6.37
N PHE A 39 0.17 0.96 -7.06
CA PHE A 39 1.43 1.60 -6.72
C PHE A 39 1.86 2.44 -7.91
N ASN A 40 1.88 3.74 -7.72
CA ASN A 40 2.19 4.69 -8.80
C ASN A 40 1.36 4.42 -10.05
N GLY A 41 0.08 4.12 -9.84
CA GLY A 41 -0.86 3.92 -10.94
C GLY A 41 -0.95 2.52 -11.49
N SER A 42 -0.18 1.58 -10.96
CA SER A 42 -0.19 0.20 -11.47
C SER A 42 -0.61 -0.76 -10.39
N LEU A 43 -1.47 -1.70 -10.73
CA LEU A 43 -1.87 -2.72 -9.78
C LEU A 43 -0.70 -3.62 -9.42
N VAL A 44 -0.59 -3.93 -8.14
CA VAL A 44 0.47 -4.81 -7.65
C VAL A 44 -0.15 -6.01 -6.98
N ARG A 45 0.24 -7.19 -7.40
CA ARG A 45 -0.28 -8.43 -6.83
C ARG A 45 0.22 -8.62 -5.41
N ARG A 46 -0.60 -9.26 -4.60
CA ARG A 46 -0.23 -9.53 -3.22
C ARG A 46 1.15 -10.20 -3.11
N THR A 47 1.43 -11.12 -4.02
CA THR A 47 2.72 -11.83 -4.00
C THR A 47 3.91 -10.93 -4.27
N ASP A 48 3.68 -9.74 -4.82
CA ASP A 48 4.75 -8.80 -5.12
C ASP A 48 4.89 -7.70 -4.08
N TRP A 49 4.01 -7.63 -3.12
CA TRP A 49 4.03 -6.54 -2.13
C TRP A 49 5.34 -6.52 -1.35
N ALA A 50 5.84 -7.70 -0.98
CA ALA A 50 7.07 -7.78 -0.19
C ALA A 50 8.30 -7.38 -1.01
N ASN A 51 8.19 -7.44 -2.33
CA ASN A 51 9.27 -7.09 -3.23
C ASN A 51 9.10 -5.70 -3.84
N THR A 52 8.18 -4.91 -3.32
CA THR A 52 7.92 -3.57 -3.81
C THR A 52 8.44 -2.57 -2.79
N PRO A 53 9.64 -2.03 -2.99
CA PRO A 53 10.18 -1.06 -2.03
C PRO A 53 9.46 0.27 -2.17
N LEU A 54 9.31 0.94 -1.05
CA LEU A 54 8.68 2.26 -1.01
C LEU A 54 9.74 3.34 -0.96
N ARG A 55 9.50 4.42 -1.67
CA ARG A 55 10.42 5.56 -1.72
C ARG A 55 9.64 6.84 -1.51
N PRO A 56 10.32 7.88 -1.06
CA PRO A 56 9.64 9.18 -0.90
C PRO A 56 9.02 9.63 -2.23
N GLY A 57 7.82 10.15 -2.16
CA GLY A 57 7.12 10.62 -3.35
C GLY A 57 6.26 9.58 -4.04
N ASP A 58 6.34 8.34 -3.61
CA ASP A 58 5.49 7.30 -4.21
C ASP A 58 4.03 7.53 -3.84
N THR A 59 3.15 7.01 -4.69
CA THR A 59 1.70 7.09 -4.49
C THR A 59 1.15 5.68 -4.38
N VAL A 60 0.42 5.42 -3.31
CA VAL A 60 -0.19 4.12 -3.05
C VAL A 60 -1.69 4.30 -2.88
N GLU A 61 -2.47 3.45 -3.53
CA GLU A 61 -3.91 3.42 -3.34
C GLU A 61 -4.32 2.03 -2.89
N ILE A 62 -4.99 1.98 -1.76
CA ILE A 62 -5.46 0.72 -1.19
C ILE A 62 -6.98 0.74 -1.21
N VAL A 63 -7.56 -0.21 -1.92
CA VAL A 63 -9.00 -0.31 -2.06
C VAL A 63 -9.45 -1.62 -1.42
N LEU A 64 -10.40 -1.52 -0.52
CA LEU A 64 -10.97 -2.70 0.11
C LEU A 64 -12.19 -3.10 -0.69
N ALA A 65 -12.13 -4.26 -1.32
CA ALA A 65 -13.26 -4.78 -2.05
C ALA A 65 -14.21 -5.41 -1.06
N ARG A 66 -15.38 -4.87 -0.94
CA ARG A 66 -16.37 -5.47 -0.08
C ARG A 66 -17.09 -6.54 -0.84
N GLN A 67 -17.14 -7.66 -0.20
CA GLN A 67 -17.99 -8.71 -0.69
C GLN A 67 -19.41 -8.26 -0.42
N GLY A 68 -20.02 -7.86 -1.41
CA GLY A 68 -21.26 -7.29 -1.22
C GLY A 68 -22.33 -8.06 -0.78
N GLY A 69 -21.99 -8.48 -0.44
CA GLY A 69 -23.13 -8.82 -0.06
C GLY A 69 -24.11 -8.29 -0.63
#